data_3ccb9ce4a7158a627b29c8e275cc011b
#
_entry.id   3ccb9ce4a7158a627b29c8e275cc011b
#
_cell.length_a   1.000
_cell.length_b   1.000
_cell.length_c   1.000
_cell.angle_alpha   90.00
_cell.angle_beta   90.00
_cell.angle_gamma   90.00
#
_symmetry.space_group_name_H-M   'P 1'
#
loop_
_entity.id
_entity.type
_entity.pdbx_description
1 polymer ?
#
loop_
_entity_poly.entity_id
_entity_poly.type
_entity_poly.pdbx_seq_one_letter_code
_entity_poly.pdbx_strand_id
1 'polypeptide(L)'
;MILETRAAPPFFKNGFVVGCERTREGILIDPGDEAADLVAAARGHDLRVTYILLTHAHVDHVSGVGRAKEAFAVPVYLHRDDLPLYEHASEQARMFGFEVEAPPPVDAFYDGSPLRFGDYEVRVHHTPGHCRGGVCLQIGDHLFVGDTLFAGSIGRTDLPGGNYDVLMRSITEVLFALGDEAIVHPGHGPDTTIGRERTTNPFVLEYFASRRP
;
A
#
# COMPACT_ATOMS: atom_id res chain seq x y z
N MET A 1 -9.10 12.34 -11.36
CA MET A 1 -9.05 11.55 -10.11
C MET A 1 -8.64 12.45 -8.96
N ILE A 2 -9.37 12.44 -7.84
CA ILE A 2 -8.94 13.06 -6.60
C ILE A 2 -7.91 12.14 -5.96
N LEU A 3 -6.73 12.69 -5.61
CA LEU A 3 -5.69 11.96 -4.90
C LEU A 3 -5.13 12.85 -3.80
N GLU A 4 -5.23 12.38 -2.57
CA GLU A 4 -4.68 13.05 -1.39
C GLU A 4 -3.74 12.09 -0.68
N THR A 5 -2.54 12.56 -0.38
CA THR A 5 -1.54 11.82 0.41
C THR A 5 -1.38 12.48 1.77
N ARG A 6 -1.36 11.71 2.82
CA ARG A 6 -1.07 12.16 4.19
C ARG A 6 0.00 11.27 4.81
N ALA A 7 0.80 11.86 5.66
CA ALA A 7 1.81 11.16 6.44
C ALA A 7 1.88 11.78 7.85
N ALA A 8 2.05 10.95 8.87
CA ALA A 8 2.14 11.40 10.26
C ALA A 8 3.27 10.67 11.01
N PRO A 9 3.86 11.31 12.04
CA PRO A 9 4.80 10.61 12.90
C PRO A 9 4.10 9.44 13.62
N PRO A 10 4.84 8.42 14.06
CA PRO A 10 6.31 8.34 14.08
C PRO A 10 6.95 7.85 12.78
N PHE A 11 6.21 7.14 11.93
CA PHE A 11 6.79 6.45 10.77
C PHE A 11 6.83 7.30 9.50
N PHE A 12 6.02 8.38 9.43
CA PHE A 12 5.86 9.22 8.23
C PHE A 12 5.52 8.40 6.98
N LYS A 13 4.70 7.34 7.19
CA LYS A 13 4.18 6.49 6.14
C LYS A 13 3.08 7.22 5.37
N ASN A 14 3.05 7.05 4.05
CA ASN A 14 2.04 7.64 3.18
C ASN A 14 0.75 6.81 3.20
N GLY A 15 -0.34 7.39 3.67
CA GLY A 15 -1.69 6.91 3.45
C GLY A 15 -2.40 7.73 2.39
N PHE A 16 -3.38 7.14 1.71
CA PHE A 16 -3.99 7.79 0.55
C PHE A 16 -5.51 7.80 0.61
N VAL A 17 -6.08 8.90 0.10
CA VAL A 17 -7.49 8.99 -0.30
C VAL A 17 -7.52 9.05 -1.82
N VAL A 18 -8.26 8.15 -2.45
CA VAL A 18 -8.48 8.17 -3.89
C VAL A 18 -9.97 8.32 -4.17
N GLY A 19 -10.36 9.31 -4.96
CA GLY A 19 -11.75 9.63 -5.21
C GLY A 19 -12.08 9.88 -6.68
N CYS A 20 -13.32 9.57 -7.05
CA CYS A 20 -13.89 9.90 -8.35
C CYS A 20 -14.56 11.28 -8.30
N GLU A 21 -14.09 12.22 -9.11
CA GLU A 21 -14.64 13.59 -9.14
C GLU A 21 -16.12 13.61 -9.53
N ARG A 22 -16.52 12.69 -10.42
CA ARG A 22 -17.87 12.69 -10.96
C ARG A 22 -18.88 12.05 -10.00
N THR A 23 -18.55 10.90 -9.40
CA THR A 23 -19.49 10.13 -8.58
C THR A 23 -19.36 10.40 -7.08
N ARG A 24 -18.26 11.05 -6.67
CA ARG A 24 -17.88 11.25 -5.28
C ARG A 24 -17.73 9.93 -4.49
N GLU A 25 -17.57 8.81 -5.18
CA GLU A 25 -17.12 7.57 -4.54
C GLU A 25 -15.60 7.59 -4.37
N GLY A 26 -15.12 7.02 -3.28
CA GLY A 26 -13.70 6.98 -2.98
C GLY A 26 -13.30 5.79 -2.13
N ILE A 27 -12.00 5.63 -1.96
CA ILE A 27 -11.38 4.59 -1.14
C ILE A 27 -10.30 5.21 -0.25
N LEU A 28 -9.99 4.53 0.86
CA LEU A 28 -8.78 4.76 1.63
C LEU A 28 -7.78 3.63 1.35
N ILE A 29 -6.50 3.98 1.22
CA ILE A 29 -5.41 3.02 1.09
C ILE A 29 -4.46 3.21 2.28
N ASP A 30 -4.18 2.11 2.99
CA ASP A 30 -3.25 2.03 4.11
C ASP A 30 -3.46 3.13 5.17
N PRO A 31 -4.61 3.21 5.84
CA PRO A 31 -4.81 4.17 6.92
C PRO A 31 -4.00 3.77 8.15
N GLY A 32 -2.86 4.43 8.34
CA GLY A 32 -1.98 4.30 9.49
C GLY A 32 -2.16 5.45 10.51
N ASP A 33 -1.06 5.97 11.02
CA ASP A 33 -1.07 7.03 12.04
C ASP A 33 -1.75 8.33 11.54
N GLU A 34 -1.73 8.57 10.24
CA GLU A 34 -2.38 9.68 9.54
C GLU A 34 -3.89 9.48 9.27
N ALA A 35 -4.51 8.40 9.77
CA ALA A 35 -5.91 8.07 9.46
C ALA A 35 -6.90 9.20 9.78
N ALA A 36 -6.65 10.02 10.81
CA ALA A 36 -7.50 11.17 11.11
C ALA A 36 -7.49 12.21 9.98
N ASP A 37 -6.31 12.45 9.40
CA ASP A 37 -6.12 13.40 8.31
C ASP A 37 -6.70 12.85 7.00
N LEU A 38 -6.61 11.53 6.77
CA LEU A 38 -7.26 10.86 5.63
C LEU A 38 -8.79 10.96 5.73
N VAL A 39 -9.36 10.73 6.91
CA VAL A 39 -10.80 10.90 7.16
C VAL A 39 -11.23 12.35 6.91
N ALA A 40 -10.45 13.33 7.39
CA ALA A 40 -10.72 14.74 7.15
C ALA A 40 -10.65 15.10 5.66
N ALA A 41 -9.63 14.60 4.94
CA ALA A 41 -9.48 14.81 3.50
C ALA A 41 -10.65 14.21 2.71
N ALA A 42 -11.04 12.96 2.99
CA ALA A 42 -12.17 12.32 2.32
C ALA A 42 -13.48 13.11 2.52
N ARG A 43 -13.74 13.59 3.76
CA ARG A 43 -14.90 14.45 4.07
C ARG A 43 -14.80 15.81 3.42
N GLY A 44 -13.60 16.41 3.36
CA GLY A 44 -13.38 17.70 2.71
C GLY A 44 -13.67 17.69 1.20
N HIS A 45 -13.56 16.53 0.57
CA HIS A 45 -13.92 16.30 -0.82
C HIS A 45 -15.35 15.74 -1.00
N ASP A 46 -16.17 15.67 0.05
CA ASP A 46 -17.51 15.08 0.04
C ASP A 46 -17.53 13.64 -0.53
N LEU A 47 -16.50 12.85 -0.24
CA LEU A 47 -16.39 11.50 -0.76
C LEU A 47 -17.24 10.52 0.06
N ARG A 48 -17.99 9.68 -0.64
CA ARG A 48 -18.57 8.45 -0.11
C ARG A 48 -17.53 7.34 -0.21
N VAL A 49 -16.80 7.12 0.87
CA VAL A 49 -15.81 6.04 0.94
C VAL A 49 -16.54 4.70 0.83
N THR A 50 -16.01 3.78 0.02
CA THR A 50 -16.60 2.46 -0.27
C THR A 50 -15.75 1.31 0.24
N TYR A 51 -14.43 1.50 0.35
CA TYR A 51 -13.47 0.48 0.80
C TYR A 51 -12.33 1.10 1.58
N ILE A 52 -11.75 0.29 2.48
CA ILE A 52 -10.41 0.45 3.01
C ILE A 52 -9.57 -0.68 2.41
N LEU A 53 -8.56 -0.33 1.62
CA LEU A 53 -7.70 -1.27 0.92
C LEU A 53 -6.29 -1.24 1.54
N LEU A 54 -5.76 -2.40 1.89
CA LEU A 54 -4.44 -2.52 2.50
C LEU A 54 -3.45 -3.12 1.51
N THR A 55 -2.31 -2.45 1.31
CA THR A 55 -1.22 -2.99 0.50
C THR A 55 -0.52 -4.13 1.22
N HIS A 56 -0.38 -4.03 2.53
CA HIS A 56 0.18 -5.06 3.41
C HIS A 56 -0.15 -4.77 4.88
N ALA A 57 0.31 -5.62 5.81
CA ALA A 57 -0.12 -5.57 7.20
C ALA A 57 0.97 -5.20 8.22
N HIS A 58 2.01 -4.44 7.84
CA HIS A 58 2.88 -3.84 8.85
C HIS A 58 2.13 -2.78 9.64
N VAL A 59 2.52 -2.62 10.91
CA VAL A 59 1.76 -1.84 11.89
C VAL A 59 1.51 -0.39 11.46
N ASP A 60 2.48 0.23 10.83
CA ASP A 60 2.38 1.61 10.34
C ASP A 60 1.37 1.78 9.20
N HIS A 61 1.05 0.70 8.46
CA HIS A 61 0.02 0.71 7.42
C HIS A 61 -1.38 0.40 7.94
N VAL A 62 -1.49 -0.18 9.15
CA VAL A 62 -2.77 -0.67 9.67
C VAL A 62 -3.19 -0.07 11.01
N SER A 63 -2.33 0.72 11.67
CA SER A 63 -2.57 1.29 13.00
C SER A 63 -3.84 2.14 13.09
N GLY A 64 -4.24 2.77 11.99
CA GLY A 64 -5.42 3.63 11.93
C GLY A 64 -6.67 3.01 11.30
N VAL A 65 -6.64 1.72 10.91
CA VAL A 65 -7.78 1.02 10.29
C VAL A 65 -9.04 1.09 11.16
N GLY A 66 -8.90 0.95 12.48
CA GLY A 66 -10.01 1.07 13.43
C GLY A 66 -10.72 2.42 13.29
N ARG A 67 -9.96 3.51 13.33
CA ARG A 67 -10.48 4.88 13.17
C ARG A 67 -11.14 5.10 11.81
N ALA A 68 -10.54 4.60 10.74
CA ALA A 68 -11.10 4.71 9.39
C ALA A 68 -12.42 3.93 9.27
N LYS A 69 -12.49 2.73 9.85
CA LYS A 69 -13.70 1.90 9.87
C LYS A 69 -14.82 2.51 10.71
N GLU A 70 -14.51 3.12 11.86
CA GLU A 70 -15.46 3.88 12.65
C GLU A 70 -16.05 5.08 11.89
N ALA A 71 -15.22 5.76 11.09
CA ALA A 71 -15.65 6.95 10.36
C ALA A 71 -16.57 6.65 9.18
N PHE A 72 -16.42 5.50 8.51
CA PHE A 72 -17.09 5.20 7.24
C PHE A 72 -17.89 3.90 7.23
N ALA A 73 -17.70 2.98 8.17
CA ALA A 73 -18.36 1.68 8.28
C ALA A 73 -18.30 0.84 7.00
N VAL A 74 -17.15 0.82 6.34
CA VAL A 74 -16.92 0.14 5.05
C VAL A 74 -16.03 -1.09 5.21
N PRO A 75 -16.05 -2.04 4.26
CA PRO A 75 -15.22 -3.24 4.35
C PRO A 75 -13.73 -2.94 4.18
N VAL A 76 -12.92 -3.69 4.96
CA VAL A 76 -11.47 -3.71 4.92
C VAL A 76 -11.01 -4.92 4.11
N TYR A 77 -10.15 -4.67 3.12
CA TYR A 77 -9.56 -5.69 2.25
C TYR A 77 -8.07 -5.86 2.53
N LEU A 78 -7.61 -7.10 2.53
CA LEU A 78 -6.22 -7.48 2.71
C LEU A 78 -5.89 -8.71 1.85
N HIS A 79 -4.63 -8.94 1.55
CA HIS A 79 -4.19 -10.23 1.02
C HIS A 79 -4.18 -11.29 2.13
N ARG A 80 -4.67 -12.50 1.84
CA ARG A 80 -4.84 -13.57 2.84
C ARG A 80 -3.53 -13.94 3.56
N ASP A 81 -2.41 -13.93 2.85
CA ASP A 81 -1.11 -14.33 3.40
C ASP A 81 -0.56 -13.35 4.44
N ASP A 82 -1.11 -12.13 4.52
CA ASP A 82 -0.76 -11.14 5.53
C ASP A 82 -1.74 -11.11 6.73
N LEU A 83 -2.77 -11.95 6.74
CA LEU A 83 -3.70 -12.01 7.87
C LEU A 83 -2.98 -12.27 9.21
N PRO A 84 -2.01 -13.22 9.31
CA PRO A 84 -1.30 -13.41 10.57
C PRO A 84 -0.52 -12.17 11.01
N LEU A 85 0.04 -11.41 10.06
CA LEU A 85 0.75 -10.17 10.35
C LEU A 85 -0.21 -9.08 10.87
N TYR A 86 -1.40 -8.99 10.26
CA TYR A 86 -2.46 -8.06 10.64
C TYR A 86 -2.98 -8.33 12.06
N GLU A 87 -3.29 -9.59 12.38
CA GLU A 87 -3.79 -10.00 13.69
C GLU A 87 -2.79 -9.72 14.82
N HIS A 88 -1.49 -9.66 14.50
CA HIS A 88 -0.42 -9.38 15.46
C HIS A 88 0.10 -7.92 15.39
N ALA A 89 -0.66 -6.98 14.82
CA ALA A 89 -0.24 -5.58 14.68
C ALA A 89 0.11 -4.92 16.02
N SER A 90 -0.62 -5.22 17.10
CA SER A 90 -0.32 -4.69 18.43
C SER A 90 1.00 -5.22 19.01
N GLU A 91 1.38 -6.46 18.68
CA GLU A 91 2.68 -7.02 19.07
C GLU A 91 3.81 -6.40 18.25
N GLN A 92 3.59 -6.16 16.96
CA GLN A 92 4.54 -5.42 16.12
C GLN A 92 4.80 -4.03 16.70
N ALA A 93 3.74 -3.28 17.07
CA ALA A 93 3.87 -1.95 17.66
C ALA A 93 4.78 -1.96 18.89
N ARG A 94 4.56 -2.92 19.79
CA ARG A 94 5.38 -3.07 21.02
C ARG A 94 6.86 -3.34 20.72
N MET A 95 7.19 -4.05 19.64
CA MET A 95 8.59 -4.27 19.23
C MET A 95 9.29 -2.95 18.85
N PHE A 96 8.54 -1.96 18.38
CA PHE A 96 9.05 -0.61 18.07
C PHE A 96 8.85 0.40 19.22
N GLY A 97 8.35 -0.06 20.39
CA GLY A 97 8.15 0.80 21.56
C GLY A 97 6.85 1.63 21.54
N PHE A 98 5.87 1.25 20.73
CA PHE A 98 4.57 1.90 20.63
C PHE A 98 3.44 1.00 21.16
N GLU A 99 2.32 1.63 21.50
CA GLU A 99 1.07 0.93 21.81
C GLU A 99 0.04 1.28 20.72
N VAL A 100 -0.48 0.23 20.09
CA VAL A 100 -1.54 0.34 19.07
C VAL A 100 -2.64 -0.64 19.46
N GLU A 101 -3.89 -0.20 19.39
CA GLU A 101 -5.04 -1.08 19.57
C GLU A 101 -5.07 -2.14 18.46
N ALA A 102 -5.58 -3.33 18.79
CA ALA A 102 -5.78 -4.37 17.78
C ALA A 102 -6.72 -3.86 16.70
N PRO A 103 -6.34 -3.97 15.43
CA PRO A 103 -7.20 -3.53 14.35
C PRO A 103 -8.47 -4.39 14.27
N PRO A 104 -9.59 -3.85 13.77
CA PRO A 104 -10.82 -4.62 13.59
C PRO A 104 -10.61 -5.77 12.60
N PRO A 105 -11.44 -6.83 12.65
CA PRO A 105 -11.32 -7.93 11.69
C PRO A 105 -11.35 -7.46 10.23
N VAL A 106 -10.57 -8.12 9.38
CA VAL A 106 -10.64 -7.98 7.92
C VAL A 106 -11.98 -8.51 7.43
N ASP A 107 -12.67 -7.77 6.57
CA ASP A 107 -13.99 -8.16 6.06
C ASP A 107 -13.89 -9.03 4.81
N ALA A 108 -12.86 -8.84 3.98
CA ALA A 108 -12.68 -9.57 2.74
C ALA A 108 -11.21 -9.69 2.34
N PHE A 109 -10.92 -10.70 1.53
CA PHE A 109 -9.61 -10.91 0.95
C PHE A 109 -9.63 -10.62 -0.56
N TYR A 110 -8.51 -10.14 -1.09
CA TYR A 110 -8.34 -10.05 -2.53
C TYR A 110 -8.40 -11.46 -3.14
N ASP A 111 -9.24 -11.64 -4.15
CA ASP A 111 -9.50 -12.91 -4.83
C ASP A 111 -9.08 -12.91 -6.31
N GLY A 112 -8.41 -11.83 -6.74
CA GLY A 112 -8.01 -11.60 -8.13
C GLY A 112 -9.04 -10.87 -8.96
N SER A 113 -10.27 -10.68 -8.46
CA SER A 113 -11.28 -9.85 -9.13
C SER A 113 -10.98 -8.37 -8.90
N PRO A 114 -11.16 -7.51 -9.92
CA PRO A 114 -11.00 -6.08 -9.72
C PRO A 114 -12.11 -5.50 -8.85
N LEU A 115 -11.73 -4.55 -7.97
CA LEU A 115 -12.69 -3.75 -7.21
C LEU A 115 -13.05 -2.49 -8.01
N ARG A 116 -14.21 -1.89 -7.71
CA ARG A 116 -14.66 -0.69 -8.42
C ARG A 116 -15.17 0.37 -7.46
N PHE A 117 -14.85 1.63 -7.74
CA PHE A 117 -15.45 2.79 -7.10
C PHE A 117 -15.60 3.91 -8.15
N GLY A 118 -16.80 4.46 -8.26
CA GLY A 118 -17.10 5.42 -9.31
C GLY A 118 -16.78 4.90 -10.71
N ASP A 119 -15.98 5.65 -11.43
CA ASP A 119 -15.55 5.32 -12.80
C ASP A 119 -14.24 4.54 -12.82
N TYR A 120 -13.67 4.25 -11.66
CA TYR A 120 -12.35 3.62 -11.55
C TYR A 120 -12.44 2.14 -11.20
N GLU A 121 -11.46 1.40 -11.72
CA GLU A 121 -11.20 0.01 -11.40
C GLU A 121 -9.87 -0.10 -10.64
N VAL A 122 -9.86 -0.86 -9.55
CA VAL A 122 -8.66 -1.21 -8.79
C VAL A 122 -8.25 -2.62 -9.16
N ARG A 123 -7.11 -2.78 -9.80
CA ARG A 123 -6.49 -4.08 -10.04
C ARG A 123 -5.47 -4.36 -8.95
N VAL A 124 -5.49 -5.58 -8.45
CA VAL A 124 -4.59 -6.01 -7.38
C VAL A 124 -3.53 -6.93 -7.96
N HIS A 125 -2.27 -6.54 -7.81
CA HIS A 125 -1.11 -7.32 -8.23
C HIS A 125 -0.39 -7.84 -6.98
N HIS A 126 -0.24 -9.16 -6.84
CA HIS A 126 0.53 -9.73 -5.74
C HIS A 126 2.02 -9.44 -5.93
N THR A 127 2.62 -8.75 -4.98
CA THR A 127 4.02 -8.28 -4.99
C THR A 127 4.72 -8.66 -3.68
N PRO A 128 4.86 -9.95 -3.37
CA PRO A 128 5.46 -10.41 -2.12
C PRO A 128 6.97 -10.13 -2.07
N GLY A 129 7.54 -10.22 -0.86
CA GLY A 129 8.98 -10.17 -0.64
C GLY A 129 9.40 -9.17 0.42
N HIS A 130 8.68 -8.07 0.61
CA HIS A 130 8.74 -7.26 1.84
C HIS A 130 7.98 -7.98 2.97
N CYS A 131 6.80 -8.44 2.68
CA CYS A 131 5.99 -9.39 3.45
C CYS A 131 5.39 -10.45 2.51
N ARG A 132 4.63 -11.40 3.04
CA ARG A 132 4.07 -12.51 2.23
C ARG A 132 2.88 -12.09 1.39
N GLY A 133 2.03 -11.23 1.93
CA GLY A 133 0.80 -10.79 1.31
C GLY A 133 0.87 -9.37 0.72
N GLY A 134 2.08 -8.84 0.48
CA GLY A 134 2.24 -7.53 -0.14
C GLY A 134 1.60 -7.46 -1.51
N VAL A 135 0.85 -6.39 -1.78
CA VAL A 135 0.20 -6.13 -3.06
C VAL A 135 0.47 -4.73 -3.56
N CYS A 136 0.43 -4.56 -4.88
CA CYS A 136 0.31 -3.28 -5.55
C CYS A 136 -1.14 -3.09 -5.99
N LEU A 137 -1.73 -1.94 -5.67
CA LEU A 137 -3.05 -1.54 -6.12
C LEU A 137 -2.91 -0.59 -7.30
N GLN A 138 -3.37 -1.01 -8.48
CA GLN A 138 -3.33 -0.22 -9.71
C GLN A 138 -4.67 0.46 -9.98
N ILE A 139 -4.65 1.77 -10.21
CA ILE A 139 -5.82 2.58 -10.58
C ILE A 139 -5.43 3.46 -11.77
N GLY A 140 -5.79 3.06 -12.98
CA GLY A 140 -5.27 3.69 -14.20
C GLY A 140 -3.75 3.56 -14.27
N ASP A 141 -3.06 4.70 -14.39
CA ASP A 141 -1.59 4.77 -14.44
C ASP A 141 -0.95 4.96 -13.05
N HIS A 142 -1.73 4.96 -11.98
CA HIS A 142 -1.27 5.11 -10.60
C HIS A 142 -1.11 3.75 -9.92
N LEU A 143 0.06 3.52 -9.32
CA LEU A 143 0.45 2.30 -8.61
C LEU A 143 0.71 2.60 -7.14
N PHE A 144 -0.14 2.13 -6.24
CA PHE A 144 0.06 2.20 -4.80
C PHE A 144 0.76 0.91 -4.37
N VAL A 145 2.07 1.00 -4.19
CA VAL A 145 2.94 -0.19 -4.10
C VAL A 145 3.25 -0.63 -2.67
N GLY A 146 2.73 0.08 -1.65
CA GLY A 146 3.16 -0.13 -0.28
C GLY A 146 4.68 -0.07 -0.17
N ASP A 147 5.25 -1.05 0.51
CA ASP A 147 6.70 -1.13 0.75
C ASP A 147 7.43 -2.08 -0.22
N THR A 148 7.00 -2.09 -1.48
CA THR A 148 7.66 -2.89 -2.52
C THR A 148 8.79 -2.11 -3.20
N LEU A 149 8.52 -0.90 -3.67
CA LEU A 149 9.46 -0.08 -4.47
C LEU A 149 9.38 1.39 -4.00
N PHE A 150 10.53 2.01 -3.76
CA PHE A 150 10.66 3.40 -3.37
C PHE A 150 11.49 4.19 -4.38
N ALA A 151 11.44 5.53 -4.29
CA ALA A 151 12.32 6.40 -5.06
C ALA A 151 13.80 6.14 -4.71
N GLY A 152 14.52 5.43 -5.57
CA GLY A 152 15.93 5.06 -5.38
C GLY A 152 16.18 3.97 -4.32
N SER A 153 15.16 3.25 -3.86
CA SER A 153 15.28 2.19 -2.84
C SER A 153 14.22 1.09 -3.05
N ILE A 154 14.24 0.09 -2.18
CA ILE A 154 13.24 -0.99 -2.12
C ILE A 154 12.84 -1.25 -0.67
N GLY A 155 11.74 -1.95 -0.45
CA GLY A 155 11.33 -2.42 0.86
C GLY A 155 12.38 -3.32 1.51
N ARG A 156 12.46 -3.26 2.85
CA ARG A 156 13.31 -4.16 3.62
C ARG A 156 12.80 -5.60 3.53
N THR A 157 13.73 -6.55 3.64
CA THR A 157 13.42 -7.99 3.52
C THR A 157 13.93 -8.81 4.69
N ASP A 158 14.34 -8.16 5.78
CA ASP A 158 14.93 -8.76 6.97
C ASP A 158 13.93 -9.04 8.09
N LEU A 159 12.68 -8.60 7.93
CA LEU A 159 11.59 -8.92 8.86
C LEU A 159 10.97 -10.30 8.57
N PRO A 160 10.24 -10.90 9.54
CA PRO A 160 9.57 -12.17 9.33
C PRO A 160 8.63 -12.16 8.12
N GLY A 161 8.84 -13.06 7.16
CA GLY A 161 8.10 -13.11 5.89
C GLY A 161 8.80 -12.42 4.74
N GLY A 162 9.87 -11.65 5.01
CA GLY A 162 10.68 -10.98 4.00
C GLY A 162 11.59 -11.93 3.22
N ASN A 163 11.83 -11.62 1.93
CA ASN A 163 12.73 -12.35 1.04
C ASN A 163 13.18 -11.46 -0.12
N TYR A 164 14.47 -11.18 -0.19
CA TYR A 164 15.04 -10.28 -1.19
C TYR A 164 14.80 -10.75 -2.63
N ASP A 165 15.07 -12.02 -2.94
CA ASP A 165 14.91 -12.53 -4.30
C ASP A 165 13.44 -12.55 -4.75
N VAL A 166 12.52 -12.76 -3.82
CA VAL A 166 11.07 -12.66 -4.10
C VAL A 166 10.69 -11.21 -4.37
N LEU A 167 11.16 -10.26 -3.54
CA LEU A 167 10.89 -8.84 -3.73
C LEU A 167 11.41 -8.34 -5.08
N MET A 168 12.64 -8.72 -5.44
CA MET A 168 13.23 -8.32 -6.71
C MET A 168 12.46 -8.89 -7.91
N ARG A 169 11.92 -10.11 -7.82
CA ARG A 169 11.00 -10.64 -8.85
C ARG A 169 9.70 -9.85 -8.90
N SER A 170 9.11 -9.53 -7.77
CA SER A 170 7.90 -8.69 -7.71
C SER A 170 8.12 -7.34 -8.40
N ILE A 171 9.27 -6.71 -8.18
CA ILE A 171 9.63 -5.45 -8.84
C ILE A 171 9.85 -5.66 -10.34
N THR A 172 10.72 -6.61 -10.73
CA THR A 172 11.22 -6.71 -12.10
C THR A 172 10.26 -7.43 -13.06
N GLU A 173 9.46 -8.38 -12.55
CA GLU A 173 8.55 -9.19 -13.36
C GLU A 173 7.09 -8.72 -13.28
N VAL A 174 6.66 -8.15 -12.13
CA VAL A 174 5.30 -7.67 -11.95
C VAL A 174 5.21 -6.16 -12.17
N LEU A 175 5.88 -5.35 -11.34
CA LEU A 175 5.73 -3.89 -11.41
C LEU A 175 6.25 -3.34 -12.74
N PHE A 176 7.41 -3.80 -13.22
CA PHE A 176 7.98 -3.31 -14.47
C PHE A 176 7.17 -3.68 -15.72
N ALA A 177 6.31 -4.69 -15.64
CA ALA A 177 5.39 -5.03 -16.73
C ALA A 177 4.20 -4.05 -16.85
N LEU A 178 3.97 -3.19 -15.85
CA LEU A 178 2.87 -2.22 -15.83
C LEU A 178 3.15 -0.94 -16.63
N GLY A 179 4.38 -0.79 -17.16
CA GLY A 179 4.76 0.29 -18.08
C GLY A 179 5.59 1.39 -17.41
N ASP A 180 6.52 1.95 -18.18
CA ASP A 180 7.51 2.92 -17.67
C ASP A 180 6.91 4.25 -17.22
N GLU A 181 5.78 4.65 -17.81
CA GLU A 181 5.07 5.89 -17.49
C GLU A 181 4.21 5.78 -16.20
N ALA A 182 4.03 4.57 -15.65
CA ALA A 182 3.23 4.37 -14.45
C ALA A 182 3.83 5.11 -13.25
N ILE A 183 2.98 5.85 -12.55
CA ILE A 183 3.33 6.66 -11.38
C ILE A 183 3.28 5.75 -10.14
N VAL A 184 4.37 5.70 -9.42
CA VAL A 184 4.54 4.89 -8.21
C VAL A 184 4.32 5.74 -6.98
N HIS A 185 3.32 5.39 -6.17
CA HIS A 185 3.02 5.94 -4.86
C HIS A 185 3.47 4.96 -3.78
N PRO A 186 4.64 5.15 -3.18
CA PRO A 186 5.18 4.22 -2.18
C PRO A 186 4.58 4.45 -0.79
N GLY A 187 4.73 3.45 0.08
CA GLY A 187 4.41 3.59 1.50
C GLY A 187 5.29 4.62 2.21
N HIS A 188 6.52 4.81 1.76
CA HIS A 188 7.43 5.80 2.34
C HIS A 188 8.15 6.63 1.27
N GLY A 189 8.37 7.90 1.58
CA GLY A 189 9.09 8.83 0.72
C GLY A 189 8.26 9.39 -0.44
N PRO A 190 8.92 10.01 -1.43
CA PRO A 190 8.24 10.69 -2.53
C PRO A 190 7.80 9.72 -3.62
N ASP A 191 6.85 10.18 -4.44
CA ASP A 191 6.45 9.51 -5.68
C ASP A 191 7.62 9.38 -6.66
N THR A 192 7.52 8.34 -7.50
CA THR A 192 8.47 8.08 -8.59
C THR A 192 7.75 7.48 -9.80
N THR A 193 8.46 6.94 -10.78
CA THR A 193 7.89 6.21 -11.92
C THR A 193 8.62 4.89 -12.14
N ILE A 194 7.93 3.93 -12.73
CA ILE A 194 8.54 2.63 -13.09
C ILE A 194 9.78 2.83 -13.97
N GLY A 195 9.72 3.69 -14.98
CA GLY A 195 10.84 3.94 -15.89
C GLY A 195 12.06 4.53 -15.20
N ARG A 196 11.85 5.45 -14.25
CA ARG A 196 12.94 6.00 -13.44
C ARG A 196 13.58 4.91 -12.58
N GLU A 197 12.81 4.16 -11.84
CA GLU A 197 13.35 3.12 -10.95
C GLU A 197 14.02 1.98 -11.71
N ARG A 198 13.51 1.60 -12.88
CA ARG A 198 14.13 0.63 -13.77
C ARG A 198 15.54 1.02 -14.17
N THR A 199 15.79 2.32 -14.39
CA THR A 199 17.05 2.82 -14.96
C THR A 199 18.01 3.41 -13.95
N THR A 200 17.54 3.82 -12.76
CA THR A 200 18.35 4.55 -11.77
C THR A 200 18.40 3.95 -10.39
N ASN A 201 17.46 3.02 -10.05
CA ASN A 201 17.42 2.43 -8.72
C ASN A 201 18.65 1.52 -8.49
N PRO A 202 19.50 1.79 -7.48
CA PRO A 202 20.74 1.05 -7.29
C PRO A 202 20.51 -0.44 -7.00
N PHE A 203 19.46 -0.80 -6.29
CA PHE A 203 19.12 -2.20 -5.99
C PHE A 203 18.72 -2.97 -7.25
N VAL A 204 17.98 -2.33 -8.14
CA VAL A 204 17.57 -2.90 -9.43
C VAL A 204 18.79 -3.08 -10.33
N LEU A 205 19.66 -2.08 -10.39
CA LEU A 205 20.87 -2.14 -11.22
C LEU A 205 21.83 -3.22 -10.73
N GLU A 206 22.02 -3.35 -9.41
CA GLU A 206 22.85 -4.39 -8.80
C GLU A 206 22.26 -5.79 -9.04
N TYR A 207 20.94 -5.94 -8.89
CA TYR A 207 20.25 -7.20 -9.17
C TYR A 207 20.47 -7.68 -10.60
N PHE A 208 20.37 -6.80 -11.58
CA PHE A 208 20.66 -7.18 -12.98
C PHE A 208 22.14 -7.40 -13.25
N ALA A 209 23.02 -6.64 -12.62
CA ALA A 209 24.48 -6.83 -12.77
C ALA A 209 24.95 -8.18 -12.24
N SER A 210 24.40 -8.62 -11.09
CA SER A 210 24.75 -9.91 -10.45
C SER A 210 24.27 -11.15 -11.23
N ARG A 211 23.37 -10.98 -12.22
CA ARG A 211 22.78 -12.05 -13.04
C ARG A 211 23.25 -12.02 -14.50
N ARG A 212 24.19 -11.14 -14.84
CA ARG A 212 24.86 -11.21 -16.12
C ARG A 212 25.83 -12.40 -16.15
N PRO A 213 25.80 -13.24 -17.20
CA PRO A 213 26.70 -14.40 -17.33
C PRO A 213 28.18 -14.00 -17.41
#